data_ec6ef70ab4117564fc60a3a9a97515b9
#
_entry.id   ec6ef70ab4117564fc60a3a9a97515b9
#
_cell.length_a   1.000
_cell.length_b   1.000
_cell.length_c   1.000
_cell.angle_alpha   90.00
_cell.angle_beta   90.00
_cell.angle_gamma   90.00
#
_symmetry.space_group_name_H-M   'P 1'
#
loop_
_entity.id
_entity.type
_entity.pdbx_description
1 polymer ?
#
loop_
_entity_poly.entity_id
_entity_poly.type
_entity_poly.pdbx_seq_one_letter_code
_entity_poly.pdbx_strand_id
1 'polypeptide(L)'
;MSVSLIDTHAHLHFPELLADLDGVLERARAAGVTAMVTIGTDRETNPGRGAPGERVGSLFATVGIHPHDAAEATEADFEAMERLARESTKVVALGEMGLDFFRNLSPRDVQETVWRRQLGMARRLGKPVVIHCRDAHPEALAILAGEHVGEVGGVMHCFSADVEVARRCLDLGLHISLAGPVTYKNAKALPDVARFVPADRLVLETDC
;
A
#
# COMPACT_ATOMS: atom_id res chain seq x y z
N MET A 1 8.70 2.22 -28.72
CA MET A 1 9.30 2.42 -27.40
C MET A 1 8.56 1.47 -26.47
N SER A 2 9.25 0.56 -25.77
CA SER A 2 8.63 -0.29 -24.76
C SER A 2 8.32 0.60 -23.54
N VAL A 3 7.07 0.55 -23.08
CA VAL A 3 6.67 1.21 -21.83
C VAL A 3 7.31 0.44 -20.69
N SER A 4 8.01 1.13 -19.79
CA SER A 4 8.50 0.55 -18.54
C SER A 4 7.46 0.84 -17.44
N LEU A 5 6.95 -0.21 -16.82
CA LEU A 5 5.95 -0.12 -15.77
C LEU A 5 6.55 -0.54 -14.42
N ILE A 6 6.00 0.02 -13.35
CA ILE A 6 6.22 -0.42 -11.98
C ILE A 6 4.86 -0.81 -11.42
N ASP A 7 4.76 -2.03 -10.89
CA ASP A 7 3.60 -2.46 -10.11
C ASP A 7 3.82 -2.06 -8.65
N THR A 8 3.06 -1.08 -8.18
CA THR A 8 3.28 -0.49 -6.86
C THR A 8 2.59 -1.24 -5.72
N HIS A 9 1.78 -2.28 -6.05
CA HIS A 9 1.06 -3.05 -5.03
C HIS A 9 0.66 -4.43 -5.55
N ALA A 10 1.33 -5.47 -5.05
CA ALA A 10 1.04 -6.87 -5.34
C ALA A 10 1.23 -7.75 -4.10
N HIS A 11 0.33 -8.71 -3.89
CA HIS A 11 0.40 -9.67 -2.76
C HIS A 11 1.10 -10.96 -3.17
N LEU A 12 2.37 -10.89 -3.56
CA LEU A 12 3.16 -12.03 -4.04
C LEU A 12 3.35 -13.15 -3.01
N HIS A 13 2.96 -12.92 -1.77
CA HIS A 13 2.94 -13.90 -0.69
C HIS A 13 1.70 -14.82 -0.73
N PHE A 14 0.67 -14.50 -1.51
CA PHE A 14 -0.49 -15.38 -1.63
C PHE A 14 -0.08 -16.73 -2.21
N PRO A 15 -0.61 -17.85 -1.66
CA PRO A 15 -0.19 -19.20 -2.02
C PRO A 15 -0.22 -19.45 -3.52
N GLU A 16 -1.22 -18.91 -4.23
CA GLU A 16 -1.42 -19.08 -5.66
C GLU A 16 -0.31 -18.43 -6.50
N LEU A 17 0.23 -17.29 -6.05
CA LEU A 17 1.30 -16.57 -6.72
C LEU A 17 2.66 -17.09 -6.27
N LEU A 18 2.79 -17.38 -4.98
CA LEU A 18 4.05 -17.87 -4.40
C LEU A 18 4.44 -19.24 -4.95
N ALA A 19 3.46 -20.10 -5.28
CA ALA A 19 3.69 -21.43 -5.84
C ALA A 19 4.41 -21.41 -7.19
N ASP A 20 4.27 -20.33 -7.98
CA ASP A 20 4.94 -20.13 -9.28
C ASP A 20 5.55 -18.71 -9.38
N LEU A 21 6.22 -18.28 -8.33
CA LEU A 21 6.72 -16.90 -8.23
C LEU A 21 7.65 -16.54 -9.42
N ASP A 22 8.56 -17.44 -9.79
CA ASP A 22 9.48 -17.20 -10.92
C ASP A 22 8.71 -16.99 -12.23
N GLY A 23 7.69 -17.82 -12.49
CA GLY A 23 6.82 -17.68 -13.66
C GLY A 23 5.97 -16.40 -13.59
N VAL A 24 5.48 -15.98 -12.41
CA VAL A 24 4.78 -14.70 -12.23
C VAL A 24 5.70 -13.54 -12.61
N LEU A 25 6.91 -13.51 -12.09
CA LEU A 25 7.89 -12.45 -12.37
C LEU A 25 8.34 -12.43 -13.83
N GLU A 26 8.45 -13.61 -14.48
CA GLU A 26 8.78 -13.69 -15.91
C GLU A 26 7.65 -13.12 -16.77
N ARG A 27 6.39 -13.49 -16.50
CA ARG A 27 5.21 -12.93 -17.20
C ARG A 27 5.10 -11.42 -16.99
N ALA A 28 5.33 -10.92 -15.78
CA ALA A 28 5.34 -9.49 -15.49
C ALA A 28 6.40 -8.74 -16.30
N ARG A 29 7.62 -9.26 -16.35
CA ARG A 29 8.70 -8.69 -17.18
C ARG A 29 8.36 -8.70 -18.67
N ALA A 30 7.79 -9.81 -19.17
CA ALA A 30 7.35 -9.90 -20.57
C ALA A 30 6.26 -8.87 -20.91
N ALA A 31 5.42 -8.50 -19.94
CA ALA A 31 4.43 -7.43 -20.06
C ALA A 31 5.00 -6.01 -19.88
N GLY A 32 6.31 -5.86 -19.60
CA GLY A 32 6.96 -4.56 -19.44
C GLY A 32 7.06 -4.07 -18.00
N VAL A 33 6.67 -4.88 -17.00
CA VAL A 33 6.85 -4.54 -15.58
C VAL A 33 8.32 -4.73 -15.20
N THR A 34 8.99 -3.66 -14.83
CA THR A 34 10.43 -3.64 -14.53
C THR A 34 10.74 -3.70 -13.04
N ALA A 35 9.78 -3.33 -12.19
CA ALA A 35 9.87 -3.45 -10.75
C ALA A 35 8.48 -3.70 -10.14
N MET A 36 8.45 -4.34 -8.98
CA MET A 36 7.22 -4.61 -8.22
C MET A 36 7.44 -4.35 -6.73
N VAL A 37 6.37 -3.95 -6.04
CA VAL A 37 6.36 -3.82 -4.58
C VAL A 37 5.42 -4.90 -4.03
N THR A 38 5.99 -5.88 -3.31
CA THR A 38 5.17 -6.85 -2.57
C THR A 38 4.76 -6.28 -1.22
N ILE A 39 3.51 -6.49 -0.86
CA ILE A 39 2.88 -5.82 0.27
C ILE A 39 2.84 -6.73 1.49
N GLY A 40 3.35 -6.25 2.62
CA GLY A 40 3.16 -6.90 3.92
C GLY A 40 1.87 -6.41 4.58
N THR A 41 1.10 -7.33 5.14
CA THR A 41 -0.21 -7.05 5.76
C THR A 41 -0.30 -7.49 7.22
N ASP A 42 0.59 -8.41 7.61
CA ASP A 42 0.63 -9.00 8.95
C ASP A 42 2.01 -9.56 9.27
N ARG A 43 2.13 -10.26 10.39
CA ARG A 43 3.38 -10.85 10.85
C ARG A 43 3.96 -11.92 9.90
N GLU A 44 3.10 -12.68 9.22
CA GLU A 44 3.50 -13.79 8.36
C GLU A 44 3.92 -13.29 6.98
N THR A 45 3.26 -12.27 6.49
CA THR A 45 3.45 -11.70 5.16
C THR A 45 4.49 -10.59 5.12
N ASN A 46 4.76 -9.94 6.26
CA ASN A 46 5.86 -9.00 6.38
C ASN A 46 7.19 -9.69 6.04
N PRO A 47 7.98 -9.17 5.09
CA PRO A 47 9.12 -9.89 4.53
C PRO A 47 10.15 -10.19 5.61
N GLY A 48 10.31 -11.49 5.94
CA GLY A 48 11.42 -12.00 6.73
C GLY A 48 12.68 -12.23 5.88
N ARG A 49 13.78 -12.68 6.49
CA ARG A 49 14.99 -13.11 5.77
C ARG A 49 14.63 -14.20 4.74
N GLY A 50 14.97 -13.96 3.49
CA GLY A 50 14.65 -14.84 2.36
C GLY A 50 13.32 -14.58 1.68
N ALA A 51 12.63 -13.49 2.01
CA ALA A 51 11.46 -13.03 1.28
C ALA A 51 11.77 -12.81 -0.22
N PRO A 52 10.78 -12.94 -1.10
CA PRO A 52 10.98 -12.74 -2.55
C PRO A 52 11.74 -11.46 -2.90
N GLY A 53 11.52 -10.37 -2.17
CA GLY A 53 12.21 -9.10 -2.37
C GLY A 53 13.73 -9.14 -2.17
N GLU A 54 14.27 -10.02 -1.35
CA GLU A 54 15.71 -10.13 -1.16
C GLU A 54 16.42 -10.88 -2.30
N ARG A 55 15.69 -11.75 -3.03
CA ARG A 55 16.26 -12.62 -4.07
C ARG A 55 16.27 -11.99 -5.46
N VAL A 56 15.37 -11.05 -5.72
CA VAL A 56 15.18 -10.45 -7.05
C VAL A 56 15.46 -8.97 -7.00
N GLY A 57 16.42 -8.49 -7.80
CA GLY A 57 16.90 -7.10 -7.80
C GLY A 57 15.80 -6.05 -8.00
N SER A 58 14.76 -6.39 -8.76
CA SER A 58 13.63 -5.51 -9.10
C SER A 58 12.40 -5.67 -8.21
N LEU A 59 12.49 -6.49 -7.15
CA LEU A 59 11.40 -6.67 -6.19
C LEU A 59 11.71 -5.92 -4.90
N PHE A 60 10.75 -5.13 -4.46
CA PHE A 60 10.77 -4.35 -3.21
C PHE A 60 9.63 -4.81 -2.31
N ALA A 61 9.57 -4.32 -1.08
CA ALA A 61 8.56 -4.74 -0.12
C ALA A 61 8.07 -3.57 0.75
N THR A 62 6.92 -3.76 1.36
CA THR A 62 6.44 -2.96 2.49
C THR A 62 6.35 -3.83 3.73
N VAL A 63 6.22 -3.20 4.89
CA VAL A 63 5.90 -3.85 6.17
C VAL A 63 4.76 -3.09 6.83
N GLY A 64 3.72 -3.80 7.23
CA GLY A 64 2.52 -3.18 7.79
C GLY A 64 1.63 -4.16 8.54
N ILE A 65 0.59 -3.60 9.17
CA ILE A 65 -0.53 -4.32 9.77
C ILE A 65 -1.79 -3.77 9.11
N HIS A 66 -2.44 -4.62 8.32
CA HIS A 66 -3.68 -4.29 7.62
C HIS A 66 -4.81 -4.03 8.63
N PRO A 67 -5.79 -3.15 8.33
CA PRO A 67 -6.91 -2.90 9.22
C PRO A 67 -7.72 -4.15 9.60
N HIS A 68 -7.72 -5.20 8.78
CA HIS A 68 -8.37 -6.45 9.13
C HIS A 68 -7.71 -7.15 10.32
N ASP A 69 -6.39 -7.06 10.46
CA ASP A 69 -5.58 -7.75 11.44
C ASP A 69 -5.22 -6.88 12.65
N ALA A 70 -5.78 -5.65 12.68
CA ALA A 70 -5.47 -4.68 13.72
C ALA A 70 -5.77 -5.18 15.15
N ALA A 71 -6.82 -5.99 15.33
CA ALA A 71 -7.17 -6.55 16.63
C ALA A 71 -6.18 -7.60 17.16
N GLU A 72 -5.39 -8.20 16.28
CA GLU A 72 -4.38 -9.21 16.62
C GLU A 72 -2.97 -8.62 16.78
N ALA A 73 -2.81 -7.32 16.50
CA ALA A 73 -1.54 -6.63 16.56
C ALA A 73 -0.92 -6.64 17.96
N THR A 74 0.33 -7.06 18.05
CA THR A 74 1.09 -7.12 19.30
C THR A 74 2.29 -6.17 19.29
N GLU A 75 2.86 -5.89 20.46
CA GLU A 75 4.09 -5.10 20.56
C GLU A 75 5.23 -5.71 19.73
N ALA A 76 5.36 -7.03 19.75
CA ALA A 76 6.39 -7.74 19.00
C ALA A 76 6.27 -7.55 17.47
N ASP A 77 5.05 -7.35 16.96
CA ASP A 77 4.83 -7.09 15.53
C ASP A 77 5.35 -5.69 15.16
N PHE A 78 5.07 -4.68 15.98
CA PHE A 78 5.61 -3.33 15.76
C PHE A 78 7.14 -3.30 15.86
N GLU A 79 7.74 -4.01 16.82
CA GLU A 79 9.20 -4.12 16.94
C GLU A 79 9.82 -4.81 15.72
N ALA A 80 9.18 -5.87 15.23
CA ALA A 80 9.61 -6.57 14.03
C ALA A 80 9.53 -5.69 12.77
N MET A 81 8.41 -4.96 12.60
CA MET A 81 8.24 -4.01 11.50
C MET A 81 9.31 -2.92 11.53
N GLU A 82 9.54 -2.29 12.69
CA GLU A 82 10.53 -1.24 12.84
C GLU A 82 11.93 -1.75 12.51
N ARG A 83 12.29 -2.94 12.99
CA ARG A 83 13.56 -3.59 12.68
C ARG A 83 13.71 -3.84 11.17
N LEU A 84 12.72 -4.46 10.52
CA LEU A 84 12.75 -4.75 9.09
C LEU A 84 12.86 -3.47 8.26
N ALA A 85 12.11 -2.44 8.63
CA ALA A 85 12.14 -1.15 7.93
C ALA A 85 13.48 -0.42 8.06
N ARG A 86 14.26 -0.66 9.14
CA ARG A 86 15.59 -0.08 9.36
C ARG A 86 16.69 -0.88 8.66
N GLU A 87 16.63 -2.21 8.73
CA GLU A 87 17.73 -3.08 8.33
C GLU A 87 17.70 -3.44 6.84
N SER A 88 16.50 -3.53 6.24
CA SER A 88 16.37 -3.93 4.84
C SER A 88 16.26 -2.72 3.92
N THR A 89 17.16 -2.62 2.95
CA THR A 89 17.08 -1.64 1.86
C THR A 89 15.96 -1.97 0.86
N LYS A 90 15.39 -3.16 0.92
CA LYS A 90 14.28 -3.59 0.10
C LYS A 90 12.92 -3.17 0.66
N VAL A 91 12.84 -2.87 1.96
CA VAL A 91 11.63 -2.29 2.55
C VAL A 91 11.59 -0.80 2.25
N VAL A 92 10.79 -0.44 1.26
CA VAL A 92 10.73 0.93 0.70
C VAL A 92 9.64 1.79 1.33
N ALA A 93 8.62 1.19 1.95
CA ALA A 93 7.52 1.91 2.60
C ALA A 93 6.98 1.13 3.80
N LEU A 94 6.19 1.79 4.66
CA LEU A 94 5.36 1.12 5.65
C LEU A 94 3.94 0.97 5.10
N GLY A 95 3.34 -0.16 5.35
CA GLY A 95 2.00 -0.56 4.89
C GLY A 95 2.00 -2.03 4.43
N GLU A 96 0.83 -2.55 4.20
CA GLU A 96 -0.46 -1.85 4.05
C GLU A 96 -1.05 -1.52 5.42
N MET A 97 -1.56 -0.31 5.56
CA MET A 97 -2.17 0.18 6.79
C MET A 97 -3.36 1.09 6.48
N GLY A 98 -4.31 1.26 7.38
CA GLY A 98 -5.42 2.17 7.11
C GLY A 98 -6.72 1.78 7.80
N LEU A 99 -7.85 2.01 7.11
CA LEU A 99 -9.21 1.74 7.61
C LEU A 99 -10.03 0.94 6.59
N ASP A 100 -10.75 -0.07 7.08
CA ASP A 100 -11.76 -0.81 6.32
C ASP A 100 -13.06 -0.89 7.12
N PHE A 101 -14.00 0.00 6.80
CA PHE A 101 -15.33 0.02 7.43
C PHE A 101 -16.36 -0.80 6.65
N PHE A 102 -15.98 -1.33 5.49
CA PHE A 102 -16.81 -2.23 4.72
C PHE A 102 -16.82 -3.65 5.31
N ARG A 103 -15.64 -4.27 5.42
CA ARG A 103 -15.50 -5.59 6.05
C ARG A 103 -15.54 -5.51 7.57
N ASN A 104 -14.91 -4.48 8.14
CA ASN A 104 -14.90 -4.17 9.56
C ASN A 104 -14.51 -5.38 10.44
N LEU A 105 -13.46 -6.13 10.04
CA LEU A 105 -13.02 -7.35 10.72
C LEU A 105 -12.39 -7.07 12.08
N SER A 106 -11.73 -5.93 12.24
CA SER A 106 -11.31 -5.40 13.54
C SER A 106 -12.18 -4.22 13.94
N PRO A 107 -12.40 -3.96 15.24
CA PRO A 107 -13.14 -2.79 15.71
C PRO A 107 -12.53 -1.48 15.19
N ARG A 108 -13.37 -0.49 14.83
CA ARG A 108 -12.94 0.76 14.19
C ARG A 108 -11.92 1.55 15.03
N ASP A 109 -12.14 1.66 16.32
CA ASP A 109 -11.24 2.33 17.26
C ASP A 109 -9.88 1.62 17.37
N VAL A 110 -9.86 0.30 17.23
CA VAL A 110 -8.63 -0.50 17.18
C VAL A 110 -7.90 -0.26 15.86
N GLN A 111 -8.63 -0.28 14.73
CA GLN A 111 -8.05 0.06 13.42
C GLN A 111 -7.37 1.44 13.47
N GLU A 112 -8.06 2.47 13.98
CA GLU A 112 -7.51 3.82 14.10
C GLU A 112 -6.27 3.88 15.00
N THR A 113 -6.30 3.21 16.15
CA THR A 113 -5.19 3.19 17.10
C THR A 113 -3.94 2.56 16.49
N VAL A 114 -4.10 1.38 15.88
CA VAL A 114 -3.01 0.64 15.22
C VAL A 114 -2.47 1.44 14.04
N TRP A 115 -3.34 2.07 13.25
CA TRP A 115 -2.93 2.90 12.12
C TRP A 115 -2.14 4.13 12.54
N ARG A 116 -2.60 4.91 13.52
CA ARG A 116 -1.86 6.08 14.05
C ARG A 116 -0.48 5.70 14.55
N ARG A 117 -0.35 4.55 15.20
CA ARG A 117 0.95 4.04 15.64
C ARG A 117 1.89 3.76 14.48
N GLN A 118 1.39 3.17 13.40
CA GLN A 118 2.16 2.91 12.19
C GLN A 118 2.55 4.21 11.47
N LEU A 119 1.65 5.21 11.37
CA LEU A 119 1.97 6.54 10.82
C LEU A 119 3.08 7.23 11.63
N GLY A 120 3.00 7.18 12.96
CA GLY A 120 4.06 7.68 13.83
C GLY A 120 5.41 6.98 13.61
N MET A 121 5.39 5.66 13.37
CA MET A 121 6.59 4.89 13.01
C MET A 121 7.15 5.33 11.65
N ALA A 122 6.31 5.48 10.64
CA ALA A 122 6.71 5.92 9.30
C ALA A 122 7.43 7.28 9.35
N ARG A 123 6.89 8.24 10.09
CA ARG A 123 7.51 9.55 10.30
C ARG A 123 8.87 9.44 10.99
N ARG A 124 9.00 8.67 12.08
CA ARG A 124 10.30 8.45 12.75
C ARG A 124 11.35 7.82 11.85
N LEU A 125 10.92 6.97 10.91
CA LEU A 125 11.80 6.27 9.97
C LEU A 125 12.05 7.03 8.66
N GLY A 126 11.31 8.11 8.39
CA GLY A 126 11.36 8.85 7.13
C GLY A 126 10.92 7.99 5.93
N LYS A 127 9.99 7.06 6.13
CA LYS A 127 9.50 6.15 5.09
C LYS A 127 8.10 6.54 4.64
N PRO A 128 7.81 6.53 3.32
CA PRO A 128 6.47 6.75 2.82
C PRO A 128 5.52 5.62 3.26
N VAL A 129 4.21 5.85 3.10
CA VAL A 129 3.18 4.91 3.54
C VAL A 129 2.32 4.39 2.39
N VAL A 130 1.84 3.15 2.50
CA VAL A 130 0.83 2.54 1.61
C VAL A 130 -0.46 2.42 2.40
N ILE A 131 -1.51 3.10 1.92
CA ILE A 131 -2.74 3.34 2.66
C ILE A 131 -3.89 2.59 2.03
N HIS A 132 -4.51 1.70 2.82
CA HIS A 132 -5.81 1.09 2.56
C HIS A 132 -6.94 2.00 3.05
N CYS A 133 -7.95 2.22 2.23
CA CYS A 133 -9.14 2.95 2.67
C CYS A 133 -10.40 2.44 1.96
N ARG A 134 -11.31 1.84 2.73
CA ARG A 134 -12.57 1.35 2.21
C ARG A 134 -13.74 1.77 3.10
N ASP A 135 -14.68 2.55 2.52
CA ASP A 135 -15.85 3.12 3.21
C ASP A 135 -15.50 3.95 4.47
N ALA A 136 -14.30 4.61 4.46
CA ALA A 136 -13.75 5.34 5.60
C ALA A 136 -13.00 6.62 5.20
N HIS A 137 -13.26 7.17 4.02
CA HIS A 137 -12.48 8.29 3.47
C HIS A 137 -12.50 9.56 4.33
N PRO A 138 -13.63 10.00 4.95
CA PRO A 138 -13.64 11.17 5.81
C PRO A 138 -12.71 11.01 7.03
N GLU A 139 -12.80 9.86 7.70
CA GLU A 139 -12.00 9.52 8.88
C GLU A 139 -10.53 9.37 8.49
N ALA A 140 -10.27 8.69 7.38
CA ALA A 140 -8.92 8.49 6.87
C ALA A 140 -8.23 9.82 6.59
N LEU A 141 -8.88 10.75 5.88
CA LEU A 141 -8.32 12.07 5.59
C LEU A 141 -8.08 12.90 6.86
N ALA A 142 -8.96 12.79 7.87
CA ALA A 142 -8.78 13.48 9.14
C ALA A 142 -7.56 12.93 9.91
N ILE A 143 -7.38 11.61 9.93
CA ILE A 143 -6.22 10.95 10.57
C ILE A 143 -4.93 11.34 9.84
N LEU A 144 -4.89 11.23 8.52
CA LEU A 144 -3.71 11.54 7.72
C LEU A 144 -3.24 12.99 7.91
N ALA A 145 -4.19 13.93 7.96
CA ALA A 145 -3.89 15.33 8.24
C ALA A 145 -3.36 15.52 9.67
N GLY A 146 -4.03 14.92 10.66
CA GLY A 146 -3.64 15.02 12.08
C GLY A 146 -2.30 14.37 12.39
N GLU A 147 -1.95 13.30 11.67
CA GLU A 147 -0.66 12.62 11.81
C GLU A 147 0.42 13.16 10.87
N HIS A 148 0.17 14.29 10.20
CA HIS A 148 1.16 14.97 9.36
C HIS A 148 1.79 14.07 8.28
N VAL A 149 0.98 13.26 7.59
CA VAL A 149 1.46 12.30 6.57
C VAL A 149 2.31 12.95 5.48
N GLY A 150 2.08 14.23 5.19
CA GLY A 150 2.84 14.99 4.20
C GLY A 150 4.35 15.08 4.46
N GLU A 151 4.80 14.83 5.71
CA GLU A 151 6.23 14.81 6.04
C GLU A 151 6.96 13.61 5.39
N VAL A 152 6.26 12.52 5.12
CA VAL A 152 6.83 11.31 4.52
C VAL A 152 6.19 10.97 3.16
N GLY A 153 4.98 11.47 2.89
CA GLY A 153 4.20 11.12 1.73
C GLY A 153 3.72 9.67 1.73
N GLY A 154 3.20 9.24 0.61
CA GLY A 154 2.71 7.86 0.46
C GLY A 154 1.78 7.69 -0.71
N VAL A 155 1.10 6.55 -0.74
CA VAL A 155 0.14 6.16 -1.79
C VAL A 155 -1.19 5.80 -1.15
N MET A 156 -2.27 6.42 -1.63
CA MET A 156 -3.62 5.90 -1.41
C MET A 156 -3.84 4.79 -2.43
N HIS A 157 -3.70 3.53 -1.98
CA HIS A 157 -3.75 2.37 -2.85
C HIS A 157 -5.18 2.03 -3.26
N CYS A 158 -5.34 1.33 -4.38
CA CYS A 158 -6.61 0.84 -4.95
C CYS A 158 -7.74 1.87 -4.81
N PHE A 159 -7.44 3.11 -5.21
CA PHE A 159 -8.31 4.27 -4.97
C PHE A 159 -9.70 4.05 -5.55
N SER A 160 -10.73 4.23 -4.71
CA SER A 160 -12.12 3.90 -5.06
C SER A 160 -13.13 5.04 -4.81
N ALA A 161 -12.62 6.28 -4.52
CA ALA A 161 -13.46 7.44 -4.26
C ALA A 161 -13.59 8.36 -5.49
N ASP A 162 -14.02 9.60 -5.27
CA ASP A 162 -14.25 10.62 -6.29
C ASP A 162 -13.09 11.63 -6.39
N VAL A 163 -13.24 12.60 -7.30
CA VAL A 163 -12.25 13.65 -7.55
C VAL A 163 -12.02 14.55 -6.32
N GLU A 164 -13.03 14.78 -5.49
CA GLU A 164 -12.88 15.63 -4.31
C GLU A 164 -12.01 14.95 -3.25
N VAL A 165 -12.22 13.67 -3.01
CA VAL A 165 -11.35 12.88 -2.13
C VAL A 165 -9.93 12.80 -2.70
N ALA A 166 -9.78 12.58 -4.01
CA ALA A 166 -8.48 12.57 -4.68
C ALA A 166 -7.74 13.89 -4.48
N ARG A 167 -8.41 15.04 -4.65
CA ARG A 167 -7.85 16.38 -4.40
C ARG A 167 -7.28 16.48 -2.99
N ARG A 168 -8.06 16.10 -1.98
CA ARG A 168 -7.64 16.15 -0.57
C ARG A 168 -6.43 15.24 -0.29
N CYS A 169 -6.37 14.07 -0.92
CA CYS A 169 -5.18 13.21 -0.83
C CYS A 169 -3.94 13.89 -1.44
N LEU A 170 -4.09 14.51 -2.62
CA LEU A 170 -2.99 15.25 -3.27
C LEU A 170 -2.53 16.45 -2.43
N ASP A 171 -3.45 17.19 -1.81
CA ASP A 171 -3.14 18.31 -0.91
C ASP A 171 -2.37 17.86 0.34
N LEU A 172 -2.57 16.61 0.77
CA LEU A 172 -1.78 15.97 1.84
C LEU A 172 -0.43 15.40 1.36
N GLY A 173 -0.06 15.59 0.09
CA GLY A 173 1.21 15.12 -0.47
C GLY A 173 1.21 13.66 -0.91
N LEU A 174 0.04 13.02 -0.99
CA LEU A 174 -0.07 11.62 -1.40
C LEU A 174 -0.12 11.44 -2.91
N HIS A 175 0.22 10.24 -3.37
CA HIS A 175 -0.06 9.73 -4.70
C HIS A 175 -1.38 8.96 -4.69
N ILE A 176 -2.00 8.87 -5.87
CA ILE A 176 -3.20 8.06 -6.10
C ILE A 176 -2.79 6.85 -6.93
N SER A 177 -3.14 5.65 -6.47
CA SER A 177 -2.95 4.43 -7.24
C SER A 177 -4.26 3.94 -7.85
N LEU A 178 -4.20 3.54 -9.11
CA LEU A 178 -5.33 2.93 -9.81
C LEU A 178 -5.01 1.48 -10.15
N ALA A 179 -5.93 0.60 -9.73
CA ALA A 179 -5.89 -0.83 -10.01
C ALA A 179 -6.98 -1.24 -11.01
N GLY A 180 -7.16 -2.53 -11.22
CA GLY A 180 -8.18 -3.11 -12.10
C GLY A 180 -9.58 -2.52 -12.01
N PRO A 181 -10.08 -2.09 -10.82
CA PRO A 181 -11.40 -1.48 -10.67
C PRO A 181 -11.69 -0.29 -11.59
N VAL A 182 -10.69 0.48 -12.02
CA VAL A 182 -10.89 1.60 -12.96
C VAL A 182 -11.53 1.15 -14.29
N THR A 183 -11.39 -0.12 -14.65
CA THR A 183 -11.93 -0.72 -15.88
C THR A 183 -13.35 -1.24 -15.73
N TYR A 184 -13.91 -1.25 -14.52
CA TYR A 184 -15.23 -1.79 -14.26
C TYR A 184 -16.33 -0.86 -14.77
N LYS A 185 -17.38 -1.43 -15.37
CA LYS A 185 -18.51 -0.66 -15.93
C LYS A 185 -19.25 0.19 -14.89
N ASN A 186 -19.21 -0.18 -13.63
CA ASN A 186 -19.82 0.54 -12.52
C ASN A 186 -18.89 1.54 -11.83
N ALA A 187 -17.61 1.59 -12.18
CA ALA A 187 -16.64 2.53 -11.62
C ALA A 187 -16.78 3.93 -12.21
N LYS A 188 -17.94 4.57 -12.01
CA LYS A 188 -18.32 5.83 -12.68
C LYS A 188 -17.39 7.00 -12.36
N ALA A 189 -16.86 7.09 -11.15
CA ALA A 189 -16.01 8.20 -10.71
C ALA A 189 -14.55 8.03 -11.14
N LEU A 190 -14.03 6.81 -11.21
CA LEU A 190 -12.59 6.55 -11.41
C LEU A 190 -12.03 7.05 -12.75
N PRO A 191 -12.76 7.04 -13.90
CA PRO A 191 -12.27 7.66 -15.12
C PRO A 191 -12.04 9.18 -14.99
N ASP A 192 -12.84 9.87 -14.19
CA ASP A 192 -12.66 11.30 -13.94
C ASP A 192 -11.50 11.55 -12.98
N VAL A 193 -11.31 10.70 -11.98
CA VAL A 193 -10.12 10.70 -11.12
C VAL A 193 -8.86 10.51 -11.96
N ALA A 194 -8.84 9.53 -12.87
CA ALA A 194 -7.69 9.25 -13.74
C ALA A 194 -7.33 10.45 -14.64
N ARG A 195 -8.31 11.26 -15.05
CA ARG A 195 -8.07 12.50 -15.83
C ARG A 195 -7.63 13.67 -14.96
N PHE A 196 -8.08 13.70 -13.71
CA PHE A 196 -7.84 14.79 -12.78
C PHE A 196 -6.46 14.72 -12.14
N VAL A 197 -5.99 13.52 -11.77
CA VAL A 197 -4.73 13.32 -11.06
C VAL A 197 -3.56 13.66 -11.97
N PRO A 198 -2.60 14.54 -11.56
CA PRO A 198 -1.40 14.81 -12.32
C PRO A 198 -0.59 13.53 -12.58
N ALA A 199 0.04 13.43 -13.74
CA ALA A 199 0.77 12.22 -14.15
C ALA A 199 1.94 11.86 -13.21
N ASP A 200 2.54 12.85 -12.56
CA ASP A 200 3.61 12.68 -11.57
C ASP A 200 3.10 12.32 -10.16
N ARG A 201 1.79 12.22 -10.00
CA ARG A 201 1.11 11.82 -8.76
C ARG A 201 0.21 10.60 -8.95
N LEU A 202 0.21 10.01 -10.15
CA LEU A 202 -0.55 8.82 -10.48
C LEU A 202 0.40 7.62 -10.56
N VAL A 203 0.08 6.55 -9.85
CA VAL A 203 0.76 5.27 -9.94
C VAL A 203 -0.23 4.17 -10.31
N LEU A 204 0.29 3.03 -10.76
CA LEU A 204 -0.50 1.89 -11.20
C LEU A 204 -0.10 0.64 -10.42
N GLU A 205 -1.07 -0.23 -10.23
CA GLU A 205 -0.88 -1.49 -9.52
C GLU A 205 -1.80 -2.58 -10.05
N THR A 206 -1.48 -3.82 -9.70
CA THR A 206 -2.37 -4.96 -9.98
C THR A 206 -3.30 -5.26 -8.83
N ASP A 207 -2.85 -5.10 -7.60
CA ASP A 207 -3.54 -5.55 -6.37
C ASP A 207 -3.88 -7.05 -6.44
N CYS A 208 -2.93 -7.86 -6.99
CA CYS A 208 -3.08 -9.30 -7.22
C CYS A 208 -2.62 -10.12 -6.00
#